data_b1eb4dd4a63560f9c2f26541e7fb8ea7
#
_entry.id   b1eb4dd4a63560f9c2f26541e7fb8ea7
#
_cell.length_a   1.000
_cell.length_b   1.000
_cell.length_c   1.000
_cell.angle_alpha   90.00
_cell.angle_beta   90.00
_cell.angle_gamma   90.00
#
_symmetry.space_group_name_H-M   'P 1'
#
loop_
_entity.id
_entity.type
_entity.pdbx_description
1 polymer ?
#
loop_
_entity_poly.entity_id
_entity_poly.type
_entity_poly.pdbx_seq_one_letter_code
_entity_poly.pdbx_strand_id
1 'polypeptide(L)'
;MAFEQQNLIYTTEYSKAMANAYPYWSYFSDLYGSPNSATYKPLGGNAVQVQSMTVKGAKFTDRNNMDGKFSRNFNTQGQVLTMRMDRDWDTLVDPMDMQEDAIVTIANITKTFNEFQKVPEQDAYAASNLAGYASGFGTVDATTLTAENILTTWDQYVAAMVDMRVPRDRIRAKMTPQTYKLLKEAAGITRFVEADTGIRNIDRNVGKLDGIVIQEVPSDIMMSAYDFTEGWEVAEGAKQINMLLFDPLAIAA
;
A
#
# COMPACT_ATOMS: atom_id res chain seq x y z
N MET A 1 -38.75 20.97 -3.42
CA MET A 1 -38.34 20.26 -2.20
C MET A 1 -38.37 18.72 -2.32
N ALA A 2 -38.77 18.14 -3.45
CA ALA A 2 -38.71 16.67 -3.65
C ALA A 2 -37.41 16.16 -4.25
N PHE A 3 -36.58 17.06 -4.80
CA PHE A 3 -35.31 16.70 -5.46
C PHE A 3 -34.17 16.35 -4.49
N GLU A 4 -34.13 16.97 -3.30
CA GLU A 4 -33.06 16.71 -2.33
C GLU A 4 -33.16 15.31 -1.65
N GLN A 5 -34.37 14.78 -1.48
CA GLN A 5 -34.53 13.46 -0.89
C GLN A 5 -34.13 12.32 -1.83
N GLN A 6 -34.29 12.47 -3.14
CA GLN A 6 -33.83 11.46 -4.10
C GLN A 6 -32.29 11.39 -4.18
N ASN A 7 -31.61 12.50 -4.14
CA ASN A 7 -30.15 12.55 -4.14
C ASN A 7 -29.54 11.85 -2.89
N LEU A 8 -30.16 11.98 -1.73
CA LEU A 8 -29.69 11.32 -0.49
C LEU A 8 -29.84 9.80 -0.52
N ILE A 9 -30.89 9.27 -1.13
CA ILE A 9 -31.12 7.83 -1.26
C ILE A 9 -30.12 7.22 -2.23
N TYR A 10 -29.84 7.87 -3.34
CA TYR A 10 -28.83 7.43 -4.30
C TYR A 10 -27.43 7.41 -3.68
N THR A 11 -27.07 8.43 -2.93
CA THR A 11 -25.75 8.53 -2.27
C THR A 11 -25.53 7.41 -1.23
N THR A 12 -26.58 6.96 -0.53
CA THR A 12 -26.47 5.92 0.50
C THR A 12 -26.32 4.51 -0.11
N GLU A 13 -27.01 4.22 -1.19
CA GLU A 13 -26.85 2.97 -1.93
C GLU A 13 -25.51 2.90 -2.66
N TYR A 14 -25.06 4.01 -3.16
CA TYR A 14 -23.77 4.20 -3.83
C TYR A 14 -22.60 3.90 -2.90
N SER A 15 -22.62 4.42 -1.67
CA SER A 15 -21.56 4.17 -0.70
C SER A 15 -21.47 2.71 -0.26
N LYS A 16 -22.60 1.99 -0.20
CA LYS A 16 -22.62 0.55 0.10
C LYS A 16 -22.03 -0.30 -1.04
N ALA A 17 -22.36 0.03 -2.28
CA ALA A 17 -21.79 -0.66 -3.45
C ALA A 17 -20.27 -0.44 -3.56
N MET A 18 -19.81 0.74 -3.27
CA MET A 18 -18.38 1.09 -3.27
C MET A 18 -17.59 0.34 -2.19
N ALA A 19 -18.12 0.22 -0.98
CA ALA A 19 -17.45 -0.48 0.11
C ALA A 19 -17.19 -1.97 -0.18
N ASN A 20 -18.03 -2.60 -1.00
CA ASN A 20 -17.87 -4.01 -1.38
C ASN A 20 -16.89 -4.23 -2.57
N ALA A 21 -16.63 -3.22 -3.38
CA ALA A 21 -15.74 -3.33 -4.54
C ALA A 21 -14.25 -3.15 -4.18
N TYR A 22 -13.97 -2.45 -3.11
CA TYR A 22 -12.63 -2.04 -2.70
C TYR A 22 -11.62 -3.16 -2.39
N PRO A 23 -11.99 -4.27 -1.74
CA PRO A 23 -11.00 -5.25 -1.26
C PRO A 23 -10.43 -6.18 -2.32
N TYR A 24 -11.05 -6.28 -3.49
CA TYR A 24 -10.75 -7.39 -4.41
C TYR A 24 -9.70 -7.08 -5.49
N TRP A 25 -9.36 -5.80 -5.77
CA TRP A 25 -8.56 -5.42 -6.94
C TRP A 25 -7.32 -4.56 -6.63
N SER A 26 -7.13 -4.14 -5.36
CA SER A 26 -5.96 -3.34 -4.97
C SER A 26 -4.75 -4.21 -4.68
N TYR A 27 -3.64 -3.90 -5.33
CA TYR A 27 -2.34 -4.52 -5.05
C TYR A 27 -1.74 -4.06 -3.72
N PHE A 28 -2.14 -2.89 -3.23
CA PHE A 28 -1.69 -2.31 -1.96
C PHE A 28 -2.75 -2.40 -0.85
N SER A 29 -3.70 -3.32 -0.95
CA SER A 29 -4.73 -3.57 0.08
C SER A 29 -4.15 -3.83 1.47
N ASP A 30 -2.92 -4.35 1.54
CA ASP A 30 -2.18 -4.58 2.79
C ASP A 30 -1.97 -3.28 3.59
N LEU A 31 -1.80 -2.14 2.91
CA LEU A 31 -1.64 -0.83 3.55
C LEU A 31 -2.97 -0.31 4.10
N TYR A 32 -4.02 -0.36 3.29
CA TYR A 32 -5.32 0.17 3.66
C TYR A 32 -6.03 -0.68 4.72
N GLY A 33 -5.75 -1.99 4.77
CA GLY A 33 -6.23 -2.92 5.80
C GLY A 33 -5.43 -2.91 7.10
N SER A 34 -4.44 -2.04 7.25
CA SER A 34 -3.59 -1.96 8.43
C SER A 34 -4.39 -1.51 9.67
N PRO A 35 -4.21 -2.16 10.85
CA PRO A 35 -4.85 -1.73 12.10
C PRO A 35 -4.54 -0.28 12.49
N ASN A 36 -3.41 0.25 12.07
CA ASN A 36 -3.02 1.62 12.35
C ASN A 36 -3.90 2.63 11.62
N SER A 37 -4.38 2.32 10.42
CA SER A 37 -5.30 3.17 9.66
C SER A 37 -6.60 3.47 10.41
N ALA A 38 -7.06 2.56 11.28
CA ALA A 38 -8.26 2.74 12.11
C ALA A 38 -8.06 3.62 13.36
N THR A 39 -6.82 3.97 13.70
CA THR A 39 -6.50 4.63 14.98
C THR A 39 -6.46 6.16 14.88
N TYR A 40 -6.60 6.71 13.69
CA TYR A 40 -6.51 8.15 13.46
C TYR A 40 -7.79 8.89 13.82
N LYS A 41 -7.63 10.03 14.48
CA LYS A 41 -8.75 10.93 14.80
C LYS A 41 -8.81 12.04 13.75
N PRO A 42 -9.91 12.16 13.00
CA PRO A 42 -10.11 13.33 12.16
C PRO A 42 -10.28 14.56 13.06
N LEU A 43 -9.53 15.62 12.76
CA LEU A 43 -9.61 16.91 13.49
C LEU A 43 -10.65 17.87 12.89
N GLY A 44 -11.33 17.43 11.82
CA GLY A 44 -12.19 18.29 11.01
C GLY A 44 -11.41 18.97 9.87
N GLY A 45 -12.06 19.21 8.73
CA GLY A 45 -11.38 19.61 7.50
C GLY A 45 -10.46 18.49 6.98
N ASN A 46 -9.39 18.86 6.30
CA ASN A 46 -8.46 17.92 5.67
C ASN A 46 -7.29 17.51 6.59
N ALA A 47 -7.49 17.46 7.91
CA ALA A 47 -6.42 17.19 8.85
C ALA A 47 -6.69 15.96 9.71
N VAL A 48 -5.66 15.14 9.89
CA VAL A 48 -5.66 13.93 10.72
C VAL A 48 -4.56 14.07 11.77
N GLN A 49 -4.89 13.82 13.04
CA GLN A 49 -3.91 13.83 14.12
C GLN A 49 -3.41 12.43 14.42
N VAL A 50 -2.09 12.26 14.30
CA VAL A 50 -1.37 11.06 14.72
C VAL A 50 -0.69 11.34 16.05
N GLN A 51 -0.97 10.52 17.06
CA GLN A 51 -0.33 10.62 18.36
C GLN A 51 0.77 9.56 18.48
N SER A 52 1.96 10.00 18.83
CA SER A 52 3.08 9.13 19.16
C SER A 52 3.51 9.30 20.62
N MET A 53 3.95 8.21 21.23
CA MET A 53 4.47 8.20 22.60
C MET A 53 5.88 7.64 22.59
N THR A 54 6.81 8.39 23.20
CA THR A 54 8.16 7.93 23.46
C THR A 54 8.37 7.70 24.94
N VAL A 55 9.00 6.59 25.29
CA VAL A 55 9.29 6.22 26.69
C VAL A 55 10.80 6.05 26.86
N LYS A 56 11.35 6.59 27.93
CA LYS A 56 12.76 6.38 28.30
C LYS A 56 12.95 4.99 28.91
N GLY A 57 14.11 4.41 28.69
CA GLY A 57 14.48 3.12 29.25
C GLY A 57 14.55 3.12 30.80
N ALA A 58 14.48 1.94 31.38
CA ALA A 58 14.65 1.75 32.82
C ALA A 58 16.07 2.15 33.27
N LYS A 59 16.16 2.69 34.46
CA LYS A 59 17.44 3.04 35.12
C LYS A 59 17.75 2.07 36.25
N PHE A 60 19.03 1.83 36.50
CA PHE A 60 19.44 1.24 37.76
C PHE A 60 19.09 2.20 38.90
N THR A 61 18.41 1.70 39.91
CA THR A 61 17.99 2.47 41.07
C THR A 61 18.71 1.96 42.32
N ASP A 62 19.40 2.85 43.03
CA ASP A 62 19.84 2.58 44.37
C ASP A 62 18.63 2.60 45.32
N ARG A 63 18.41 1.52 46.07
CA ARG A 63 17.30 1.42 47.02
C ARG A 63 17.46 2.38 48.20
N ASN A 64 18.66 2.80 48.50
CA ASN A 64 18.96 3.70 49.59
C ASN A 64 18.83 5.19 49.23
N ASN A 65 18.83 5.49 47.94
CA ASN A 65 18.68 6.88 47.44
C ASN A 65 17.40 7.01 46.61
N MET A 66 16.44 7.77 47.12
CA MET A 66 15.19 8.02 46.45
C MET A 66 15.23 9.19 45.48
N ASP A 67 16.38 9.87 45.36
CA ASP A 67 16.52 11.02 44.48
C ASP A 67 16.37 10.61 43.00
N GLY A 68 15.47 11.29 42.27
CA GLY A 68 15.21 11.02 40.85
C GLY A 68 14.20 9.91 40.55
N LYS A 69 13.56 9.27 41.54
CA LYS A 69 12.54 8.21 41.27
C LYS A 69 11.25 8.71 40.63
N PHE A 70 10.93 9.98 40.78
CA PHE A 70 9.67 10.59 40.30
C PHE A 70 9.86 11.48 39.08
N SER A 71 10.78 11.13 38.17
CA SER A 71 10.93 11.86 36.90
C SER A 71 9.95 11.33 35.85
N ARG A 72 9.36 12.25 35.07
CA ARG A 72 8.52 11.88 33.93
C ARG A 72 9.35 11.20 32.86
N ASN A 73 9.12 9.92 32.61
CA ASN A 73 9.91 9.09 31.69
C ASN A 73 9.18 8.82 30.36
N PHE A 74 8.11 9.55 30.08
CA PHE A 74 7.37 9.48 28.82
C PHE A 74 7.14 10.87 28.23
N ASN A 75 7.08 10.94 26.94
CA ASN A 75 6.69 12.13 26.20
C ASN A 75 5.65 11.73 25.13
N THR A 76 4.59 12.52 25.02
CA THR A 76 3.57 12.35 23.99
C THR A 76 3.68 13.51 23.01
N GLN A 77 3.74 13.16 21.73
CA GLN A 77 3.75 14.13 20.63
C GLN A 77 2.55 13.87 19.73
N GLY A 78 1.80 14.91 19.42
CA GLY A 78 0.77 14.89 18.40
C GLY A 78 1.31 15.53 17.12
N GLN A 79 1.28 14.78 16.01
CA GLN A 79 1.62 15.31 14.71
C GLN A 79 0.33 15.46 13.90
N VAL A 80 0.14 16.64 13.33
CA VAL A 80 -0.99 16.91 12.45
C VAL A 80 -0.53 16.67 11.01
N LEU A 81 -1.18 15.74 10.33
CA LEU A 81 -0.98 15.44 8.93
C LEU A 81 -2.14 16.03 8.13
N THR A 82 -1.82 16.76 7.08
CA THR A 82 -2.83 17.31 6.17
C THR A 82 -3.02 16.35 5.00
N MET A 83 -4.26 15.96 4.75
CA MET A 83 -4.62 15.20 3.56
C MET A 83 -4.48 16.12 2.34
N ARG A 84 -3.74 15.66 1.34
CA ARG A 84 -3.37 16.48 0.17
C ARG A 84 -4.16 16.15 -1.09
N MET A 85 -4.81 14.98 -1.11
CA MET A 85 -5.56 14.49 -2.26
C MET A 85 -7.05 14.62 -1.97
N ASP A 86 -7.69 15.54 -2.66
CA ASP A 86 -9.14 15.65 -2.75
C ASP A 86 -9.52 15.41 -4.21
N ARG A 87 -10.27 14.34 -4.46
CA ARG A 87 -10.61 13.87 -5.80
C ARG A 87 -12.10 13.86 -5.98
N ASP A 88 -12.54 14.54 -7.00
CA ASP A 88 -13.93 14.60 -7.43
C ASP A 88 -14.08 13.98 -8.83
N TRP A 89 -15.16 13.28 -9.02
CA TRP A 89 -15.53 12.71 -10.32
C TRP A 89 -17.03 12.82 -10.50
N ASP A 90 -17.44 13.53 -11.52
CA ASP A 90 -18.82 13.72 -11.89
C ASP A 90 -19.07 13.21 -13.31
N THR A 91 -20.28 12.73 -13.57
CA THR A 91 -20.73 12.34 -14.89
C THR A 91 -22.21 12.67 -15.05
N LEU A 92 -22.58 13.12 -16.24
CA LEU A 92 -23.96 13.35 -16.61
C LEU A 92 -24.49 12.11 -17.34
N VAL A 93 -25.59 11.56 -16.86
CA VAL A 93 -26.29 10.45 -17.50
C VAL A 93 -27.65 10.90 -17.93
N ASP A 94 -27.94 10.80 -19.23
CA ASP A 94 -29.27 11.13 -19.76
C ASP A 94 -30.24 9.98 -19.39
N PRO A 95 -31.43 10.29 -18.84
CA PRO A 95 -32.44 9.28 -18.56
C PRO A 95 -32.94 8.54 -19.82
N MET A 96 -32.85 9.15 -21.00
CA MET A 96 -33.22 8.49 -22.27
C MET A 96 -32.19 7.41 -22.64
N ASP A 97 -30.90 7.68 -22.47
CA ASP A 97 -29.84 6.69 -22.71
C ASP A 97 -29.99 5.45 -21.80
N MET A 98 -30.45 5.66 -20.57
CA MET A 98 -30.72 4.56 -19.62
C MET A 98 -31.92 3.69 -20.05
N GLN A 99 -32.84 4.23 -20.84
CA GLN A 99 -34.02 3.48 -21.35
C GLN A 99 -33.68 2.73 -22.65
N GLU A 100 -32.80 3.29 -23.45
CA GLU A 100 -32.40 2.72 -24.74
C GLU A 100 -31.33 1.64 -24.59
N ASP A 101 -30.41 1.80 -23.64
CA ASP A 101 -29.33 0.85 -23.40
C ASP A 101 -29.32 0.38 -21.92
N ALA A 102 -29.69 -0.87 -21.70
CA ALA A 102 -29.75 -1.48 -20.37
C ALA A 102 -28.36 -1.58 -19.68
N ILE A 103 -27.27 -1.34 -20.41
CA ILE A 103 -25.90 -1.35 -19.86
C ILE A 103 -25.58 0.00 -19.22
N VAL A 104 -26.15 1.10 -19.70
CA VAL A 104 -25.93 2.46 -19.19
C VAL A 104 -26.73 2.65 -17.90
N THR A 105 -26.32 1.98 -16.84
CA THR A 105 -26.85 2.22 -15.50
C THR A 105 -25.79 2.91 -14.66
N ILE A 106 -26.22 3.77 -13.73
CA ILE A 106 -25.32 4.46 -12.79
C ILE A 106 -24.42 3.43 -12.07
N ALA A 107 -24.97 2.27 -11.70
CA ALA A 107 -24.22 1.21 -11.05
C ALA A 107 -23.09 0.64 -11.93
N ASN A 108 -23.35 0.39 -13.21
CA ASN A 108 -22.35 -0.11 -14.14
C ASN A 108 -21.26 0.92 -14.44
N ILE A 109 -21.65 2.18 -14.63
CA ILE A 109 -20.72 3.30 -14.86
C ILE A 109 -19.79 3.43 -13.67
N THR A 110 -20.32 3.43 -12.44
CA THR A 110 -19.53 3.53 -11.21
C THR A 110 -18.62 2.34 -11.01
N LYS A 111 -19.14 1.13 -11.28
CA LYS A 111 -18.33 -0.08 -11.19
C LYS A 111 -17.13 0.00 -12.13
N THR A 112 -17.37 0.38 -13.38
CA THR A 112 -16.33 0.53 -14.40
C THR A 112 -15.31 1.60 -14.00
N PHE A 113 -15.78 2.76 -13.53
CA PHE A 113 -14.89 3.81 -13.02
C PHE A 113 -14.01 3.31 -11.86
N ASN A 114 -14.60 2.63 -10.88
CA ASN A 114 -13.85 2.11 -9.74
C ASN A 114 -12.80 1.08 -10.17
N GLU A 115 -13.16 0.14 -11.05
CA GLU A 115 -12.24 -0.93 -11.47
C GLU A 115 -11.09 -0.41 -12.34
N PHE A 116 -11.34 0.54 -13.25
CA PHE A 116 -10.36 0.96 -14.26
C PHE A 116 -9.64 2.27 -13.92
N GLN A 117 -10.20 3.10 -13.05
CA GLN A 117 -9.61 4.40 -12.72
C GLN A 117 -9.27 4.51 -11.25
N LYS A 118 -10.24 4.39 -10.37
CA LYS A 118 -10.06 4.72 -8.95
C LYS A 118 -9.12 3.77 -8.21
N VAL A 119 -9.27 2.46 -8.39
CA VAL A 119 -8.42 1.48 -7.70
C VAL A 119 -6.97 1.53 -8.20
N PRO A 120 -6.69 1.56 -9.51
CA PRO A 120 -5.34 1.75 -10.02
C PRO A 120 -4.71 3.09 -9.59
N GLU A 121 -5.48 4.18 -9.55
CA GLU A 121 -5.02 5.48 -9.06
C GLU A 121 -4.56 5.41 -7.59
N GLN A 122 -5.33 4.74 -6.74
CA GLN A 122 -4.95 4.54 -5.34
C GLN A 122 -3.69 3.72 -5.18
N ASP A 123 -3.54 2.66 -5.95
CA ASP A 123 -2.33 1.84 -5.94
C ASP A 123 -1.12 2.62 -6.44
N ALA A 124 -1.26 3.41 -7.51
CA ALA A 124 -0.22 4.30 -8.03
C ALA A 124 0.18 5.38 -7.00
N TYR A 125 -0.81 5.95 -6.31
CA TYR A 125 -0.58 6.90 -5.23
C TYR A 125 0.17 6.24 -4.06
N ALA A 126 -0.23 5.03 -3.65
CA ALA A 126 0.47 4.28 -2.61
C ALA A 126 1.93 4.00 -3.00
N ALA A 127 2.18 3.51 -4.21
CA ALA A 127 3.53 3.22 -4.70
C ALA A 127 4.43 4.46 -4.73
N SER A 128 3.94 5.58 -5.25
CA SER A 128 4.70 6.84 -5.31
C SER A 128 5.00 7.43 -3.93
N ASN A 129 4.04 7.37 -3.01
CA ASN A 129 4.27 7.82 -1.63
C ASN A 129 5.28 6.94 -0.90
N LEU A 130 5.21 5.61 -1.06
CA LEU A 130 6.18 4.70 -0.47
C LEU A 130 7.59 4.98 -1.01
N ALA A 131 7.75 5.25 -2.31
CA ALA A 131 9.01 5.66 -2.90
C ALA A 131 9.50 7.00 -2.32
N GLY A 132 8.60 7.96 -2.14
CA GLY A 132 8.88 9.25 -1.49
C GLY A 132 9.36 9.08 -0.05
N TYR A 133 8.68 8.25 0.75
CA TYR A 133 9.09 7.94 2.12
C TYR A 133 10.44 7.19 2.16
N ALA A 134 10.67 6.24 1.24
CA ALA A 134 11.93 5.53 1.16
C ALA A 134 13.10 6.48 0.90
N SER A 135 12.92 7.53 0.10
CA SER A 135 13.96 8.54 -0.13
C SER A 135 14.32 9.37 1.09
N GLY A 136 13.39 9.53 2.05
CA GLY A 136 13.58 10.31 3.28
C GLY A 136 13.96 9.51 4.52
N PHE A 137 13.39 8.33 4.67
CA PHE A 137 13.50 7.54 5.92
C PHE A 137 13.96 6.10 5.71
N GLY A 138 14.03 5.63 4.47
CA GLY A 138 14.40 4.28 4.10
C GLY A 138 15.73 4.21 3.35
N THR A 139 15.90 3.14 2.60
CA THR A 139 17.03 2.93 1.71
C THR A 139 16.53 2.85 0.28
N VAL A 140 17.09 3.67 -0.60
CA VAL A 140 16.88 3.63 -2.05
C VAL A 140 18.15 3.18 -2.71
N ASP A 141 18.07 2.13 -3.51
CA ASP A 141 19.18 1.59 -4.29
C ASP A 141 18.84 1.67 -5.77
N ALA A 142 19.74 2.22 -6.55
CA ALA A 142 19.63 2.34 -8.01
C ALA A 142 20.39 1.24 -8.76
N THR A 143 20.87 0.20 -8.05
CA THR A 143 21.59 -0.92 -8.65
C THR A 143 20.70 -1.69 -9.62
N THR A 144 21.19 -1.93 -10.82
CA THR A 144 20.49 -2.75 -11.81
C THR A 144 20.39 -4.18 -11.32
N LEU A 145 19.18 -4.69 -11.23
CA LEU A 145 18.92 -6.06 -10.79
C LEU A 145 19.19 -7.04 -11.95
N THR A 146 19.89 -8.11 -11.62
CA THR A 146 20.20 -9.26 -12.50
C THR A 146 19.89 -10.55 -11.77
N ALA A 147 19.80 -11.68 -12.50
CA ALA A 147 19.60 -12.99 -11.87
C ALA A 147 20.73 -13.40 -10.92
N GLU A 148 21.92 -12.80 -11.05
CA GLU A 148 23.06 -13.10 -10.20
C GLU A 148 23.05 -12.31 -8.88
N ASN A 149 22.59 -11.03 -8.90
CA ASN A 149 22.66 -10.16 -7.73
C ASN A 149 21.34 -10.03 -6.95
N ILE A 150 20.22 -10.44 -7.53
CA ILE A 150 18.89 -10.22 -6.94
C ILE A 150 18.74 -10.84 -5.54
N LEU A 151 19.29 -12.04 -5.33
CA LEU A 151 19.23 -12.69 -4.01
C LEU A 151 20.10 -11.97 -2.99
N THR A 152 21.30 -11.56 -3.38
CA THR A 152 22.20 -10.80 -2.49
C THR A 152 21.58 -9.47 -2.09
N THR A 153 20.95 -8.78 -3.04
CA THR A 153 20.25 -7.51 -2.78
C THR A 153 19.04 -7.73 -1.89
N TRP A 154 18.28 -8.80 -2.12
CA TRP A 154 17.17 -9.20 -1.26
C TRP A 154 17.62 -9.42 0.18
N ASP A 155 18.65 -10.23 0.40
CA ASP A 155 19.18 -10.54 1.71
C ASP A 155 19.66 -9.27 2.45
N GLN A 156 20.30 -8.34 1.74
CA GLN A 156 20.72 -7.05 2.30
C GLN A 156 19.53 -6.22 2.82
N TYR A 157 18.45 -6.13 2.04
CA TYR A 157 17.27 -5.36 2.45
C TYR A 157 16.52 -6.03 3.59
N VAL A 158 16.37 -7.34 3.54
CA VAL A 158 15.75 -8.10 4.63
C VAL A 158 16.56 -7.97 5.92
N ALA A 159 17.89 -8.06 5.85
CA ALA A 159 18.76 -7.86 6.99
C ALA A 159 18.63 -6.45 7.58
N ALA A 160 18.60 -5.42 6.74
CA ALA A 160 18.42 -4.03 7.18
C ALA A 160 17.06 -3.82 7.89
N MET A 161 15.98 -4.42 7.40
CA MET A 161 14.68 -4.33 8.05
C MET A 161 14.64 -5.07 9.39
N VAL A 162 15.27 -6.24 9.45
CA VAL A 162 15.36 -7.02 10.71
C VAL A 162 16.21 -6.28 11.75
N ASP A 163 17.29 -5.60 11.35
CA ASP A 163 18.10 -4.75 12.23
C ASP A 163 17.29 -3.56 12.79
N MET A 164 16.31 -3.07 12.03
CA MET A 164 15.31 -2.09 12.49
C MET A 164 14.22 -2.71 13.39
N ARG A 165 14.34 -3.99 13.75
CA ARG A 165 13.39 -4.75 14.59
C ARG A 165 12.04 -5.02 13.94
N VAL A 166 11.97 -5.08 12.62
CA VAL A 166 10.78 -5.49 11.90
C VAL A 166 10.74 -7.02 11.80
N PRO A 167 9.70 -7.70 12.30
CA PRO A 167 9.56 -9.14 12.15
C PRO A 167 9.38 -9.54 10.69
N ARG A 168 10.02 -10.61 10.25
CA ARG A 168 10.00 -11.07 8.85
C ARG A 168 8.60 -11.38 8.32
N ASP A 169 7.73 -11.93 9.13
CA ASP A 169 6.34 -12.28 8.80
C ASP A 169 5.46 -11.06 8.49
N ARG A 170 5.87 -9.89 8.98
CA ARG A 170 5.18 -8.61 8.72
C ARG A 170 5.66 -7.91 7.45
N ILE A 171 6.86 -8.19 7.00
CA ILE A 171 7.40 -7.60 5.78
C ILE A 171 6.57 -8.05 4.59
N ARG A 172 6.25 -7.10 3.71
CA ARG A 172 5.60 -7.35 2.41
C ARG A 172 6.54 -6.89 1.31
N ALA A 173 6.63 -7.71 0.27
CA ALA A 173 7.42 -7.41 -0.91
C ALA A 173 6.52 -7.28 -2.13
N LYS A 174 6.67 -6.19 -2.85
CA LYS A 174 6.04 -5.96 -4.15
C LYS A 174 7.13 -5.92 -5.21
N MET A 175 6.92 -6.61 -6.30
CA MET A 175 7.90 -6.69 -7.40
C MET A 175 7.22 -6.52 -8.74
N THR A 176 7.93 -5.89 -9.69
CA THR A 176 7.48 -5.88 -11.08
C THR A 176 7.60 -7.27 -11.71
N PRO A 177 6.83 -7.59 -12.77
CA PRO A 177 6.89 -8.88 -13.44
C PRO A 177 8.29 -9.21 -13.96
N GLN A 178 9.05 -8.21 -14.39
CA GLN A 178 10.43 -8.40 -14.87
C GLN A 178 11.38 -8.80 -13.72
N THR A 179 11.26 -8.11 -12.58
CA THR A 179 12.05 -8.44 -11.39
C THR A 179 11.69 -9.83 -10.85
N TYR A 180 10.41 -10.15 -10.84
CA TYR A 180 9.94 -11.48 -10.44
C TYR A 180 10.45 -12.60 -11.35
N LYS A 181 10.55 -12.32 -12.66
CA LYS A 181 11.19 -13.24 -13.62
C LYS A 181 12.67 -13.47 -13.25
N LEU A 182 13.42 -12.40 -12.98
CA LEU A 182 14.84 -12.51 -12.57
C LEU A 182 14.98 -13.31 -11.27
N LEU A 183 14.07 -13.12 -10.31
CA LEU A 183 14.06 -13.91 -9.09
C LEU A 183 13.89 -15.40 -9.36
N LYS A 184 12.98 -15.77 -10.26
CA LYS A 184 12.77 -17.18 -10.64
C LYS A 184 13.96 -17.79 -11.40
N GLU A 185 14.77 -16.96 -12.04
CA GLU A 185 15.97 -17.37 -12.78
C GLU A 185 17.22 -17.42 -11.90
N ALA A 186 17.18 -16.83 -10.69
CA ALA A 186 18.31 -16.79 -9.78
C ALA A 186 18.78 -18.19 -9.38
N ALA A 187 20.10 -18.42 -9.44
CA ALA A 187 20.71 -19.74 -9.27
C ALA A 187 20.48 -20.37 -7.88
N GLY A 188 20.26 -19.56 -6.84
CA GLY A 188 20.02 -20.04 -5.47
C GLY A 188 18.61 -20.55 -5.20
N ILE A 189 17.65 -20.33 -6.11
CA ILE A 189 16.28 -20.78 -5.92
C ILE A 189 16.11 -22.19 -6.39
N THR A 190 15.86 -23.10 -5.45
CA THR A 190 15.54 -24.51 -5.76
C THR A 190 14.14 -24.57 -6.36
N ARG A 191 14.04 -25.02 -7.59
CA ARG A 191 12.78 -25.23 -8.28
C ARG A 191 12.18 -26.55 -7.82
N PHE A 192 11.14 -26.51 -7.02
CA PHE A 192 10.42 -27.72 -6.64
C PHE A 192 9.54 -28.19 -7.80
N VAL A 193 9.76 -29.43 -8.21
CA VAL A 193 8.84 -30.14 -9.12
C VAL A 193 7.94 -30.98 -8.22
N GLU A 194 6.75 -30.52 -7.94
CA GLU A 194 5.72 -31.38 -7.34
C GLU A 194 5.17 -32.30 -8.43
N ALA A 195 5.51 -33.57 -8.30
CA ALA A 195 4.87 -34.62 -9.07
C ALA A 195 3.58 -35.01 -8.35
N ASP A 196 2.50 -34.30 -8.61
CA ASP A 196 1.17 -34.77 -8.20
C ASP A 196 0.73 -35.96 -9.08
N THR A 197 0.00 -36.87 -8.47
CA THR A 197 -0.39 -38.18 -9.02
C THR A 197 -1.01 -38.08 -10.42
N GLY A 198 -0.16 -38.10 -11.45
CA GLY A 198 -0.55 -38.29 -12.86
C GLY A 198 -0.46 -37.05 -13.75
N ILE A 199 -0.33 -35.83 -13.24
CA ILE A 199 -0.16 -34.62 -14.03
C ILE A 199 1.14 -33.95 -13.58
N ARG A 200 2.13 -33.89 -14.46
CA ARG A 200 3.41 -33.20 -14.19
C ARG A 200 3.19 -31.69 -14.29
N ASN A 201 2.73 -31.07 -13.22
CA ASN A 201 2.71 -29.62 -13.10
C ASN A 201 4.02 -29.14 -12.49
N ILE A 202 4.74 -28.31 -13.22
CA ILE A 202 5.91 -27.58 -12.70
C ILE A 202 5.39 -26.26 -12.15
N ASP A 203 5.25 -26.16 -10.83
CA ASP A 203 4.96 -24.87 -10.19
C ASP A 203 6.26 -24.07 -10.03
N ARG A 204 6.29 -22.91 -10.67
CA ARG A 204 7.40 -21.96 -10.63
C ARG A 204 7.03 -20.71 -9.83
N ASN A 205 5.96 -20.75 -9.07
CA ASN A 205 5.49 -19.61 -8.28
C ASN A 205 6.30 -19.50 -6.98
N VAL A 206 6.96 -18.36 -6.77
CA VAL A 206 7.67 -18.02 -5.54
C VAL A 206 6.76 -17.09 -4.74
N GLY A 207 5.71 -17.63 -4.13
CA GLY A 207 4.76 -16.84 -3.34
C GLY A 207 5.36 -16.31 -2.03
N LYS A 208 6.40 -16.99 -1.51
CA LYS A 208 7.12 -16.60 -0.28
C LYS A 208 8.60 -16.90 -0.42
N LEU A 209 9.43 -15.95 0.02
CA LEU A 209 10.87 -16.13 0.17
C LEU A 209 11.25 -15.68 1.59
N ASP A 210 11.98 -16.52 2.33
CA ASP A 210 12.40 -16.27 3.73
C ASP A 210 11.23 -15.95 4.70
N GLY A 211 10.05 -16.48 4.41
CA GLY A 211 8.82 -16.17 5.16
C GLY A 211 8.09 -14.90 4.74
N ILE A 212 8.69 -14.10 3.85
CA ILE A 212 8.13 -12.84 3.34
C ILE A 212 7.22 -13.13 2.15
N VAL A 213 6.02 -12.57 2.16
CA VAL A 213 5.07 -12.70 1.04
C VAL A 213 5.50 -11.79 -0.10
N ILE A 214 5.64 -12.36 -1.29
CA ILE A 214 5.95 -11.63 -2.52
C ILE A 214 4.68 -11.52 -3.35
N GLN A 215 4.39 -10.32 -3.81
CA GLN A 215 3.29 -10.06 -4.73
C GLN A 215 3.81 -9.37 -5.99
N GLU A 216 3.40 -9.89 -7.13
CA GLU A 216 3.66 -9.32 -8.44
C GLU A 216 2.69 -8.17 -8.70
N VAL A 217 3.21 -7.01 -9.10
CA VAL A 217 2.44 -5.79 -9.37
C VAL A 217 2.78 -5.29 -10.77
N PRO A 218 1.79 -4.87 -11.57
CA PRO A 218 2.04 -4.31 -12.89
C PRO A 218 3.05 -3.16 -12.88
N SER A 219 3.87 -3.09 -13.92
CA SER A 219 4.97 -2.11 -13.98
C SER A 219 4.48 -0.67 -14.08
N ASP A 220 3.31 -0.43 -14.66
CA ASP A 220 2.68 0.88 -14.76
C ASP A 220 2.24 1.45 -13.40
N ILE A 221 1.94 0.59 -12.43
CA ILE A 221 1.57 0.98 -11.05
C ILE A 221 2.81 1.20 -10.17
N MET A 222 3.97 0.66 -10.55
CA MET A 222 5.20 0.70 -9.75
C MET A 222 6.16 1.78 -10.25
N MET A 223 5.72 3.05 -10.26
CA MET A 223 6.55 4.20 -10.63
C MET A 223 6.79 5.14 -9.44
N SER A 224 7.89 5.86 -9.46
CA SER A 224 8.29 6.76 -8.35
C SER A 224 7.47 8.06 -8.27
N ALA A 225 6.84 8.46 -9.35
CA ALA A 225 6.02 9.67 -9.41
C ALA A 225 4.92 9.56 -10.46
N TYR A 226 3.78 10.16 -10.16
CA TYR A 226 2.64 10.25 -11.07
C TYR A 226 2.12 11.68 -11.11
N ASP A 227 1.51 12.04 -12.23
CA ASP A 227 0.67 13.22 -12.36
C ASP A 227 -0.78 12.82 -12.15
N PHE A 228 -1.41 13.45 -11.16
CA PHE A 228 -2.79 13.22 -10.78
C PHE A 228 -3.72 14.38 -11.19
N THR A 229 -3.32 15.20 -12.16
CA THR A 229 -4.13 16.34 -12.61
C THR A 229 -5.40 15.86 -13.30
N GLU A 230 -5.29 14.95 -14.26
CA GLU A 230 -6.44 14.32 -14.92
C GLU A 230 -6.22 12.78 -14.92
N GLY A 231 -6.90 12.07 -13.99
CA GLY A 231 -6.67 10.65 -13.81
C GLY A 231 -5.34 10.34 -13.12
N TRP A 232 -4.60 9.36 -13.60
CA TRP A 232 -3.29 8.98 -13.10
C TRP A 232 -2.36 8.63 -14.28
N GLU A 233 -1.40 9.46 -14.52
CA GLU A 233 -0.40 9.27 -15.57
C GLU A 233 1.01 9.29 -14.97
N VAL A 234 1.94 8.59 -15.62
CA VAL A 234 3.32 8.57 -15.16
C VAL A 234 3.95 9.94 -15.38
N ALA A 235 4.46 10.57 -14.31
CA ALA A 235 5.06 11.88 -14.38
C ALA A 235 6.37 11.86 -15.21
N GLU A 236 6.69 12.98 -15.85
CA GLU A 236 7.93 13.13 -16.59
C GLU A 236 9.14 12.95 -15.65
N GLY A 237 10.09 12.09 -16.04
CA GLY A 237 11.25 11.77 -15.21
C GLY A 237 11.03 10.77 -14.09
N ALA A 238 9.82 10.19 -13.98
CA ALA A 238 9.57 9.11 -13.03
C ALA A 238 10.46 7.89 -13.29
N LYS A 239 10.90 7.23 -12.23
CA LYS A 239 11.73 6.02 -12.28
C LYS A 239 10.90 4.79 -11.96
N GLN A 240 11.21 3.68 -12.61
CA GLN A 240 10.61 2.39 -12.31
C GLN A 240 11.06 1.90 -10.94
N ILE A 241 10.11 1.52 -10.10
CA ILE A 241 10.35 0.81 -8.84
C ILE A 241 10.35 -0.68 -9.18
N ASN A 242 11.50 -1.33 -9.13
CA ASN A 242 11.63 -2.74 -9.48
C ASN A 242 11.20 -3.66 -8.33
N MET A 243 11.56 -3.27 -7.10
CA MET A 243 11.29 -4.02 -5.89
C MET A 243 11.01 -3.05 -4.73
N LEU A 244 10.00 -3.33 -3.93
CA LEU A 244 9.61 -2.54 -2.78
C LEU A 244 9.35 -3.47 -1.60
N LEU A 245 10.07 -3.25 -0.49
CA LEU A 245 9.87 -3.94 0.78
C LEU A 245 9.38 -2.94 1.82
N PHE A 246 8.31 -3.27 2.52
CA PHE A 246 7.74 -2.40 3.55
C PHE A 246 7.02 -3.21 4.64
N ASP A 247 6.82 -2.57 5.79
CA ASP A 247 5.96 -3.07 6.86
C ASP A 247 4.64 -2.29 6.86
N PRO A 248 3.50 -2.93 6.56
CA PRO A 248 2.20 -2.25 6.53
C PRO A 248 1.82 -1.57 7.85
N LEU A 249 2.32 -2.08 8.99
CA LEU A 249 2.02 -1.47 10.29
C LEU A 249 2.83 -0.20 10.58
N ALA A 250 3.94 0.01 9.88
CA ALA A 250 4.73 1.23 10.04
C ALA A 250 4.14 2.44 9.29
N ILE A 251 3.17 2.20 8.42
CA ILE A 251 2.61 3.18 7.50
C ILE A 251 1.15 3.41 7.84
N ALA A 252 0.75 4.67 7.81
CA ALA A 252 -0.63 5.11 7.89
C ALA A 252 -1.13 5.44 6.49
N ALA A 253 -2.10 4.71 5.99
CA ALA A 253 -2.70 4.90 4.68
C ALA A 253 -4.19 5.25 4.79
#